data_5e97ce39dc14948a82e2391f2921e6a9
#
_entry.id   5e97ce39dc14948a82e2391f2921e6a9
#
_cell.length_a   1.000
_cell.length_b   1.000
_cell.length_c   1.000
_cell.angle_alpha   90.00
_cell.angle_beta   90.00
_cell.angle_gamma   90.00
#
_symmetry.space_group_name_H-M   'P 1'
#
loop_
_entity.id
_entity.type
_entity.pdbx_description
1 polymer ?
#
loop_
_entity_poly.entity_id
_entity_poly.type
_entity_poly.pdbx_seq_one_letter_code
_entity_poly.pdbx_strand_id
1 'polypeptide(L)'
;SSAASDVYKRQPFELSGGQKRRVAIAGVLAMDPKVLILDEPTAGLDPKGRDRILGQIQEYQQQQKNTVLIVSHSMEDVAKFAKKVLVMNQSKVFMYDDTEKVFAHAAEIEQMGLAVPQVTRIFMRLSEMGYPVDPHTYTVQAAKKQVLDLFAAKEKEGR
;
A
#
# COMPACT_ATOMS: atom_id res chain seq x y z
N SER A 1 7.67 -29.10 2.38
CA SER A 1 7.21 -29.57 1.06
C SER A 1 5.83 -30.26 1.07
N SER A 2 5.29 -30.64 2.23
CA SER A 2 3.99 -31.35 2.32
C SER A 2 2.78 -30.40 2.29
N ALA A 3 2.88 -29.19 2.83
CA ALA A 3 1.76 -28.25 2.92
C ALA A 3 1.27 -27.69 1.56
N ALA A 4 2.14 -27.64 0.56
CA ALA A 4 1.75 -27.18 -0.78
C ALA A 4 0.95 -28.23 -1.56
N SER A 5 1.25 -29.53 -1.38
CA SER A 5 0.55 -30.62 -2.05
C SER A 5 -0.89 -30.83 -1.55
N ASP A 6 -1.17 -30.46 -0.29
CA ASP A 6 -2.50 -30.62 0.29
C ASP A 6 -3.51 -29.58 -0.21
N VAL A 7 -3.05 -28.42 -0.67
CA VAL A 7 -3.93 -27.37 -1.22
C VAL A 7 -4.52 -27.79 -2.58
N TYR A 8 -3.77 -28.52 -3.39
CA TYR A 8 -4.25 -29.01 -4.71
C TYR A 8 -5.38 -30.06 -4.61
N LYS A 9 -5.51 -30.68 -3.45
CA LYS A 9 -6.53 -31.72 -3.23
C LYS A 9 -7.81 -31.21 -2.58
N ARG A 10 -7.81 -29.95 -2.10
CA ARG A 10 -8.99 -29.37 -1.43
C ARG A 10 -9.99 -28.82 -2.44
N GLN A 11 -11.27 -29.08 -2.17
CA GLN A 11 -12.35 -28.47 -2.93
C GLN A 11 -12.41 -26.95 -2.63
N PRO A 12 -12.87 -26.10 -3.58
CA PRO A 12 -12.92 -24.65 -3.41
C PRO A 12 -13.63 -24.16 -2.14
N PHE A 13 -14.63 -24.91 -1.66
CA PHE A 13 -15.39 -24.58 -0.44
C PHE A 13 -14.64 -24.89 0.86
N GLU A 14 -13.60 -25.72 0.82
CA GLU A 14 -12.74 -26.06 1.97
C GLU A 14 -11.63 -25.04 2.20
N LEU A 15 -11.46 -24.10 1.29
CA LEU A 15 -10.43 -23.07 1.36
C LEU A 15 -10.89 -21.91 2.25
N SER A 16 -9.97 -21.38 3.07
CA SER A 16 -10.20 -20.11 3.76
C SER A 16 -10.39 -18.96 2.74
N GLY A 17 -11.01 -17.85 3.16
CA GLY A 17 -11.21 -16.68 2.29
C GLY A 17 -9.92 -16.18 1.64
N GLY A 18 -8.82 -16.12 2.41
CA GLY A 18 -7.52 -15.74 1.88
C GLY A 18 -6.92 -16.78 0.92
N GLN A 19 -7.19 -18.07 1.11
CA GLN A 19 -6.77 -19.13 0.16
C GLN A 19 -7.55 -19.03 -1.14
N LYS A 20 -8.89 -18.86 -1.08
CA LYS A 20 -9.75 -18.65 -2.25
C LYS A 20 -9.25 -17.47 -3.09
N ARG A 21 -8.93 -16.35 -2.44
CA ARG A 21 -8.45 -15.15 -3.12
C ARG A 21 -7.10 -15.38 -3.82
N ARG A 22 -6.16 -16.05 -3.16
CA ARG A 22 -4.88 -16.40 -3.79
C ARG A 22 -5.04 -17.31 -4.99
N VAL A 23 -5.94 -18.30 -4.93
CA VAL A 23 -6.23 -19.18 -6.05
C VAL A 23 -6.85 -18.41 -7.20
N ALA A 24 -7.80 -17.50 -6.92
CA ALA A 24 -8.42 -16.65 -7.94
C ALA A 24 -7.39 -15.76 -8.64
N ILE A 25 -6.52 -15.08 -7.88
CA ILE A 25 -5.44 -14.25 -8.43
C ILE A 25 -4.48 -15.12 -9.27
N ALA A 26 -4.05 -16.28 -8.75
CA ALA A 26 -3.17 -17.18 -9.48
C ALA A 26 -3.77 -17.65 -10.80
N GLY A 27 -5.09 -17.93 -10.83
CA GLY A 27 -5.79 -18.29 -12.05
C GLY A 27 -5.78 -17.18 -13.12
N VAL A 28 -5.93 -15.93 -12.71
CA VAL A 28 -5.84 -14.77 -13.62
C VAL A 28 -4.41 -14.55 -14.10
N LEU A 29 -3.42 -14.66 -13.19
CA LEU A 29 -2.00 -14.51 -13.54
C LEU A 29 -1.52 -15.58 -14.52
N ALA A 30 -2.07 -16.80 -14.42
CA ALA A 30 -1.75 -17.90 -15.35
C ALA A 30 -2.17 -17.64 -16.81
N MET A 31 -3.06 -16.68 -17.05
CA MET A 31 -3.44 -16.21 -18.38
C MET A 31 -2.45 -15.21 -19.00
N ASP A 32 -1.43 -14.83 -18.25
CA ASP A 32 -0.40 -13.83 -18.62
C ASP A 32 -0.97 -12.55 -19.25
N PRO A 33 -1.85 -11.81 -18.52
CA PRO A 33 -2.52 -10.63 -19.07
C PRO A 33 -1.55 -9.47 -19.21
N LYS A 34 -1.64 -8.70 -20.31
CA LYS A 34 -0.88 -7.45 -20.49
C LYS A 34 -1.30 -6.36 -19.49
N VAL A 35 -2.57 -6.36 -19.10
CA VAL A 35 -3.15 -5.45 -18.10
C VAL A 35 -3.91 -6.29 -17.08
N LEU A 36 -3.51 -6.18 -15.83
CA LEU A 36 -4.16 -6.83 -14.69
C LEU A 36 -4.89 -5.78 -13.87
N ILE A 37 -6.19 -5.95 -13.66
CA ILE A 37 -7.00 -5.07 -12.81
C ILE A 37 -7.46 -5.86 -11.60
N LEU A 38 -7.16 -5.37 -10.42
CA LEU A 38 -7.50 -5.99 -9.15
C LEU A 38 -8.31 -5.02 -8.30
N ASP A 39 -9.52 -5.41 -7.95
CA ASP A 39 -10.40 -4.65 -7.07
C ASP A 39 -10.31 -5.22 -5.64
N GLU A 40 -9.86 -4.38 -4.71
CA GLU A 40 -9.69 -4.72 -3.30
C GLU A 40 -8.97 -6.07 -3.06
N PRO A 41 -7.77 -6.30 -3.64
CA PRO A 41 -7.13 -7.63 -3.60
C PRO A 41 -6.74 -8.06 -2.18
N THR A 42 -6.67 -7.15 -1.23
CA THR A 42 -6.25 -7.38 0.16
C THR A 42 -7.38 -7.36 1.18
N ALA A 43 -8.63 -7.11 0.75
CA ALA A 43 -9.77 -7.02 1.67
C ALA A 43 -9.95 -8.31 2.49
N GLY A 44 -10.14 -8.15 3.80
CA GLY A 44 -10.34 -9.27 4.73
C GLY A 44 -9.09 -10.09 5.07
N LEU A 45 -7.91 -9.65 4.65
CA LEU A 45 -6.65 -10.29 5.00
C LEU A 45 -5.99 -9.61 6.21
N ASP A 46 -5.26 -10.40 6.98
CA ASP A 46 -4.34 -9.90 8.00
C ASP A 46 -3.15 -9.16 7.36
N PRO A 47 -2.41 -8.33 8.10
CA PRO A 47 -1.31 -7.54 7.55
C PRO A 47 -0.24 -8.37 6.81
N LYS A 48 0.09 -9.56 7.34
CA LYS A 48 1.06 -10.48 6.69
C LYS A 48 0.51 -11.04 5.37
N GLY A 49 -0.79 -11.34 5.33
CA GLY A 49 -1.47 -11.80 4.13
C GLY A 49 -1.50 -10.73 3.04
N ARG A 50 -1.77 -9.48 3.42
CA ARG A 50 -1.72 -8.32 2.50
C ARG A 50 -0.34 -8.15 1.89
N ASP A 51 0.69 -8.06 2.73
CA ASP A 51 2.09 -7.90 2.28
C ASP A 51 2.51 -9.01 1.33
N ARG A 52 2.11 -10.25 1.64
CA ARG A 52 2.43 -11.39 0.79
C ARG A 52 1.79 -11.29 -0.59
N ILE A 53 0.48 -10.98 -0.66
CA ILE A 53 -0.23 -10.88 -1.95
C ILE A 53 0.30 -9.72 -2.77
N LEU A 54 0.43 -8.53 -2.19
CA LEU A 54 0.90 -7.36 -2.91
C LEU A 54 2.36 -7.51 -3.35
N GLY A 55 3.20 -8.12 -2.53
CA GLY A 55 4.58 -8.46 -2.90
C GLY A 55 4.63 -9.42 -4.10
N GLN A 56 3.81 -10.46 -4.12
CA GLN A 56 3.73 -11.40 -5.26
C GLN A 56 3.24 -10.72 -6.54
N ILE A 57 2.25 -9.82 -6.43
CA ILE A 57 1.76 -9.04 -7.58
C ILE A 57 2.86 -8.11 -8.10
N GLN A 58 3.62 -7.48 -7.20
CA GLN A 58 4.73 -6.61 -7.57
C GLN A 58 5.85 -7.39 -8.26
N GLU A 59 6.24 -8.55 -7.74
CA GLU A 59 7.22 -9.45 -8.37
C GLU A 59 6.77 -9.87 -9.77
N TYR A 60 5.51 -10.29 -9.93
CA TYR A 60 4.93 -10.63 -11.21
C TYR A 60 4.99 -9.45 -12.19
N GLN A 61 4.59 -8.24 -11.76
CA GLN A 61 4.65 -7.04 -12.57
C GLN A 61 6.07 -6.72 -13.04
N GLN A 62 7.06 -6.90 -12.17
CA GLN A 62 8.47 -6.65 -12.51
C GLN A 62 9.02 -7.67 -13.52
N GLN A 63 8.65 -8.95 -13.37
CA GLN A 63 9.11 -10.02 -14.25
C GLN A 63 8.46 -9.94 -15.64
N GLN A 64 7.16 -9.73 -15.70
CA GLN A 64 6.40 -9.70 -16.95
C GLN A 64 6.35 -8.32 -17.62
N LYS A 65 6.77 -7.26 -16.90
CA LYS A 65 6.71 -5.86 -17.38
C LYS A 65 5.30 -5.44 -17.85
N ASN A 66 4.28 -6.06 -17.29
CA ASN A 66 2.89 -5.76 -17.57
C ASN A 66 2.38 -4.55 -16.76
N THR A 67 1.17 -4.09 -17.05
CA THR A 67 0.50 -3.04 -16.28
C THR A 67 -0.40 -3.66 -15.22
N VAL A 68 -0.23 -3.24 -13.98
CA VAL A 68 -1.12 -3.64 -12.87
C VAL A 68 -1.82 -2.41 -12.33
N LEU A 69 -3.15 -2.45 -12.30
CA LEU A 69 -4.03 -1.47 -11.69
C LEU A 69 -4.69 -2.08 -10.47
N ILE A 70 -4.54 -1.44 -9.32
CA ILE A 70 -5.16 -1.87 -8.07
C ILE A 70 -6.13 -0.80 -7.61
N VAL A 71 -7.38 -1.16 -7.39
CA VAL A 71 -8.35 -0.33 -6.68
C VAL A 71 -8.31 -0.72 -5.21
N SER A 72 -8.07 0.25 -4.33
CA SER A 72 -7.98 0.02 -2.89
C SER A 72 -8.37 1.24 -2.09
N HIS A 73 -8.95 1.02 -0.91
CA HIS A 73 -9.15 2.02 0.12
C HIS A 73 -8.10 1.96 1.25
N SER A 74 -7.15 1.01 1.17
CA SER A 74 -6.03 0.92 2.11
C SER A 74 -4.90 1.84 1.67
N MET A 75 -4.83 3.02 2.26
CA MET A 75 -3.81 4.02 1.91
C MET A 75 -2.41 3.57 2.29
N GLU A 76 -2.26 2.72 3.32
CA GLU A 76 -1.01 2.08 3.69
C GLU A 76 -0.49 1.15 2.58
N ASP A 77 -1.38 0.36 1.97
CA ASP A 77 -1.04 -0.52 0.86
C ASP A 77 -0.66 0.30 -0.37
N VAL A 78 -1.43 1.36 -0.68
CA VAL A 78 -1.13 2.29 -1.78
C VAL A 78 0.22 2.95 -1.56
N ALA A 79 0.50 3.50 -0.38
CA ALA A 79 1.75 4.16 -0.02
C ALA A 79 2.97 3.24 -0.16
N LYS A 80 2.80 1.95 0.13
CA LYS A 80 3.88 0.96 0.15
C LYS A 80 4.18 0.35 -1.22
N PHE A 81 3.16 0.11 -2.03
CA PHE A 81 3.27 -0.72 -3.24
C PHE A 81 3.03 0.02 -4.55
N ALA A 82 2.28 1.12 -4.54
CA ALA A 82 1.98 1.86 -5.77
C ALA A 82 3.16 2.77 -6.20
N LYS A 83 3.43 2.80 -7.49
CA LYS A 83 4.36 3.78 -8.10
C LYS A 83 3.65 5.06 -8.49
N LYS A 84 2.43 4.93 -8.98
CA LYS A 84 1.56 6.05 -9.37
C LYS A 84 0.18 5.85 -8.75
N VAL A 85 -0.47 6.95 -8.42
CA VAL A 85 -1.79 6.97 -7.82
C VAL A 85 -2.72 7.84 -8.64
N LEU A 86 -3.88 7.28 -8.96
CA LEU A 86 -5.01 8.00 -9.52
C LEU A 86 -6.01 8.27 -8.40
N VAL A 87 -6.22 9.53 -8.07
CA VAL A 87 -7.23 9.96 -7.10
C VAL A 87 -8.48 10.39 -7.83
N MET A 88 -9.61 9.80 -7.47
CA MET A 88 -10.92 10.14 -8.02
C MET A 88 -11.78 10.79 -6.95
N ASN A 89 -12.45 11.87 -7.31
CA ASN A 89 -13.44 12.54 -6.48
C ASN A 89 -14.67 12.90 -7.31
N GLN A 90 -15.87 12.59 -6.82
CA GLN A 90 -17.15 12.88 -7.50
C GLN A 90 -17.16 12.42 -8.96
N SER A 91 -16.71 11.19 -9.22
CA SER A 91 -16.61 10.57 -10.56
C SER A 91 -15.68 11.31 -11.55
N LYS A 92 -14.81 12.18 -11.07
CA LYS A 92 -13.79 12.88 -11.86
C LYS A 92 -12.40 12.55 -11.37
N VAL A 93 -11.43 12.57 -12.29
CA VAL A 93 -10.02 12.48 -11.91
C VAL A 93 -9.63 13.80 -11.23
N PHE A 94 -9.22 13.70 -9.95
CA PHE A 94 -8.67 14.84 -9.23
C PHE A 94 -7.17 14.97 -9.51
N MET A 95 -6.43 13.86 -9.42
CA MET A 95 -4.98 13.85 -9.60
C MET A 95 -4.52 12.49 -10.12
N TYR A 96 -3.45 12.51 -10.92
CA TYR A 96 -2.72 11.31 -11.34
C TYR A 96 -1.23 11.63 -11.41
N ASP A 97 -0.46 11.13 -10.45
CA ASP A 97 0.99 11.37 -10.38
C ASP A 97 1.70 10.24 -9.61
N ASP A 98 3.00 10.41 -9.40
CA ASP A 98 3.80 9.54 -8.54
C ASP A 98 3.27 9.58 -7.10
N THR A 99 3.36 8.46 -6.40
CA THR A 99 2.79 8.28 -5.05
C THR A 99 3.23 9.37 -4.07
N GLU A 100 4.51 9.75 -4.11
CA GLU A 100 5.08 10.81 -3.28
C GLU A 100 4.38 12.16 -3.51
N LYS A 101 4.22 12.54 -4.78
CA LYS A 101 3.57 13.80 -5.14
C LYS A 101 2.09 13.82 -4.77
N VAL A 102 1.40 12.69 -4.92
CA VAL A 102 0.00 12.59 -4.52
C VAL A 102 -0.14 12.78 -3.01
N PHE A 103 0.67 12.11 -2.19
CA PHE A 103 0.59 12.28 -0.74
C PHE A 103 1.18 13.60 -0.23
N ALA A 104 1.92 14.35 -1.03
CA ALA A 104 2.26 15.74 -0.73
C ALA A 104 1.00 16.65 -0.67
N HIS A 105 -0.10 16.27 -1.32
CA HIS A 105 -1.41 16.92 -1.26
C HIS A 105 -2.35 16.31 -0.21
N ALA A 106 -1.80 15.71 0.86
CA ALA A 106 -2.58 15.00 1.87
C ALA A 106 -3.70 15.86 2.49
N ALA A 107 -3.44 17.13 2.77
CA ALA A 107 -4.43 18.05 3.33
C ALA A 107 -5.64 18.26 2.40
N GLU A 108 -5.39 18.41 1.10
CA GLU A 108 -6.45 18.56 0.09
C GLU A 108 -7.25 17.26 -0.06
N ILE A 109 -6.57 16.11 -0.05
CA ILE A 109 -7.19 14.78 -0.12
C ILE A 109 -8.11 14.56 1.09
N GLU A 110 -7.69 14.92 2.30
CA GLU A 110 -8.53 14.84 3.51
C GLU A 110 -9.72 15.79 3.47
N GLN A 111 -9.56 17.01 2.96
CA GLN A 111 -10.68 17.95 2.80
C GLN A 111 -11.77 17.42 1.85
N MET A 112 -11.40 16.56 0.90
CA MET A 112 -12.36 15.88 0.02
C MET A 112 -13.03 14.66 0.68
N GLY A 113 -12.71 14.35 1.94
CA GLY A 113 -13.22 13.19 2.67
C GLY A 113 -12.54 11.88 2.30
N LEU A 114 -11.42 11.94 1.59
CA LEU A 114 -10.62 10.77 1.27
C LEU A 114 -9.58 10.49 2.34
N ALA A 115 -9.21 9.22 2.51
CA ALA A 115 -8.19 8.84 3.47
C ALA A 115 -6.78 9.13 2.97
N VAL A 116 -5.85 9.35 3.90
CA VAL A 116 -4.40 9.37 3.68
C VAL A 116 -3.74 8.40 4.66
N PRO A 117 -2.48 7.98 4.44
CA PRO A 117 -1.79 7.10 5.39
C PRO A 117 -1.78 7.68 6.80
N GLN A 118 -1.99 6.85 7.82
CA GLN A 118 -1.99 7.33 9.21
C GLN A 118 -0.69 8.03 9.59
N VAL A 119 0.43 7.52 9.09
CA VAL A 119 1.75 8.13 9.33
C VAL A 119 1.82 9.56 8.78
N THR A 120 1.21 9.84 7.65
CA THR A 120 1.15 11.20 7.07
C THR A 120 0.41 12.15 8.02
N ARG A 121 -0.75 11.74 8.54
CA ARG A 121 -1.52 12.54 9.51
C ARG A 121 -0.72 12.86 10.78
N ILE A 122 0.02 11.87 11.29
CA ILE A 122 0.89 12.05 12.46
C ILE A 122 1.99 13.09 12.16
N PHE A 123 2.65 12.98 11.02
CA PHE A 123 3.76 13.86 10.65
C PHE A 123 3.30 15.27 10.31
N MET A 124 2.14 15.44 9.68
CA MET A 124 1.49 16.75 9.54
C MET A 124 1.27 17.39 10.91
N ARG A 125 0.73 16.64 11.87
CA ARG A 125 0.48 17.15 13.22
C ARG A 125 1.76 17.46 13.99
N LEU A 126 2.80 16.66 13.87
CA LEU A 126 4.11 16.94 14.47
C LEU A 126 4.72 18.22 13.90
N SER A 127 4.63 18.43 12.60
CA SER A 127 5.09 19.65 11.92
C SER A 127 4.34 20.89 12.41
N GLU A 128 3.01 20.82 12.56
CA GLU A 128 2.19 21.90 13.15
C GLU A 128 2.57 22.22 14.59
N MET A 129 3.03 21.22 15.35
CA MET A 129 3.53 21.41 16.72
C MET A 129 4.96 21.96 16.77
N GLY A 130 5.59 22.23 15.62
CA GLY A 130 6.93 22.82 15.52
C GLY A 130 8.08 21.80 15.56
N TYR A 131 7.82 20.49 15.47
CA TYR A 131 8.88 19.52 15.34
C TYR A 131 9.51 19.58 13.93
N PRO A 132 10.83 19.46 13.79
CA PRO A 132 11.53 19.50 12.50
C PRO A 132 11.39 18.16 11.77
N VAL A 133 10.19 17.89 11.29
CA VAL A 133 9.82 16.68 10.52
C VAL A 133 9.19 17.09 9.19
N ASP A 134 9.31 16.23 8.19
CA ASP A 134 8.64 16.41 6.91
C ASP A 134 7.16 16.04 7.01
N PRO A 135 6.22 16.98 6.87
CA PRO A 135 4.79 16.74 6.96
C PRO A 135 4.25 15.83 5.83
N HIS A 136 5.02 15.67 4.74
CA HIS A 136 4.64 14.84 3.59
C HIS A 136 5.10 13.38 3.71
N THR A 137 5.60 12.99 4.87
CA THR A 137 6.01 11.61 5.13
C THR A 137 4.83 10.66 5.02
N TYR A 138 4.90 9.70 4.08
CA TYR A 138 3.78 8.81 3.77
C TYR A 138 4.09 7.32 3.98
N THR A 139 5.32 6.95 4.36
CA THR A 139 5.69 5.57 4.69
C THR A 139 6.19 5.43 6.11
N VAL A 140 5.87 4.30 6.75
CA VAL A 140 6.36 3.98 8.10
C VAL A 140 7.88 3.93 8.17
N GLN A 141 8.55 3.50 7.10
CA GLN A 141 10.01 3.45 7.05
C GLN A 141 10.65 4.84 7.06
N ALA A 142 10.12 5.78 6.26
CA ALA A 142 10.57 7.17 6.26
C ALA A 142 10.31 7.83 7.62
N ALA A 143 9.14 7.60 8.20
CA ALA A 143 8.78 8.08 9.53
C ALA A 143 9.74 7.58 10.60
N LYS A 144 10.01 6.27 10.63
CA LYS A 144 10.96 5.66 11.57
C LYS A 144 12.33 6.34 11.50
N LYS A 145 12.84 6.56 10.29
CA LYS A 145 14.13 7.23 10.09
C LYS A 145 14.13 8.62 10.71
N GLN A 146 13.15 9.46 10.39
CA GLN A 146 13.06 10.83 10.92
C GLN A 146 12.95 10.88 12.44
N VAL A 147 12.15 9.97 13.04
CA VAL A 147 12.03 9.89 14.50
C VAL A 147 13.37 9.52 15.14
N LEU A 148 14.10 8.56 14.60
CA LEU A 148 15.42 8.19 15.09
C LEU A 148 16.43 9.34 14.97
N ASP A 149 16.40 10.08 13.86
CA ASP A 149 17.26 11.24 13.63
C ASP A 149 16.96 12.36 14.66
N LEU A 150 15.68 12.58 15.01
CA LEU A 150 15.29 13.53 16.07
C LEU A 150 15.82 13.14 17.44
N PHE A 151 15.75 11.87 17.82
CA PHE A 151 16.31 11.41 19.10
C PHE A 151 17.83 11.57 19.13
N ALA A 152 18.52 11.20 18.05
CA ALA A 152 19.96 11.34 17.96
C ALA A 152 20.43 12.82 18.02
N ALA A 153 19.65 13.76 17.48
CA ALA A 153 19.93 15.20 17.59
C ALA A 153 19.80 15.69 19.03
N LYS A 154 18.73 15.31 19.75
CA LYS A 154 18.52 15.68 21.15
C LYS A 154 19.59 15.13 22.10
N GLU A 155 20.10 13.94 21.87
CA GLU A 155 21.18 13.38 22.66
C GLU A 155 22.52 14.15 22.51
N LYS A 156 22.72 14.77 21.34
CA LYS A 156 23.90 15.61 21.09
C LYS A 156 23.80 17.01 21.69
N GLU A 157 22.58 17.58 21.76
CA GLU A 157 22.32 18.89 22.35
C GLU A 157 22.29 18.84 23.89
N GLY A 158 22.05 17.67 24.48
CA GLY A 158 22.00 17.47 25.94
C GLY A 158 23.36 17.09 26.58
N ARG A 159 24.44 17.05 25.79
CA ARG A 159 25.81 16.85 26.25
C ARG A 159 26.63 18.13 26.11
#